data_c949465e5338d90cd9c0881d7a7f2568
#
_entry.id   c949465e5338d90cd9c0881d7a7f2568
#
_cell.length_a   1.000
_cell.length_b   1.000
_cell.length_c   1.000
_cell.angle_alpha   90.00
_cell.angle_beta   90.00
_cell.angle_gamma   90.00
#
_symmetry.space_group_name_H-M   'P 1'
#
loop_
_entity.id
_entity.type
_entity.pdbx_description
1 polymer ?
#
loop_
_entity_poly.entity_id
_entity_poly.type
_entity_poly.pdbx_seq_one_letter_code
_entity_poly.pdbx_strand_id
1 'polypeptide(L)'
;INMPIDEFMYAVHDFHRDELNELLAQVRKCVTTRDIEGMKRLLISQMENEGKREKFHHINTILVKIRLQDLSGEKYYNETDLDDLTDYLFGVEYWGYYELLIFMNTLDVLKHDVFMVLAREMSRRSDFYKEIPINRRLISTMLLNAYITCIEKKKFMDALYFEKQLKQCFFIETEIYERLIFLYAQNLYRYQKNGNKIAIIEMKKCIGAIKLAGSNHLAKIYEGHLKKVLGEDSRQADMGKKF
;
A
#
# COMPACT_ATOMS: atom_id res chain seq x y z
N ILE A 1 18.14 0.85 -31.88
CA ILE A 1 18.57 0.40 -30.54
C ILE A 1 17.60 -0.68 -30.14
N ASN A 2 18.08 -1.91 -29.95
CA ASN A 2 17.24 -3.05 -29.51
C ASN A 2 17.32 -3.19 -27.98
N MET A 3 16.96 -2.12 -27.30
CA MET A 3 16.99 -2.01 -25.84
C MET A 3 15.59 -1.62 -25.34
N PRO A 4 15.01 -2.34 -24.37
CA PRO A 4 13.77 -1.94 -23.73
C PRO A 4 13.89 -0.53 -23.16
N ILE A 5 12.76 0.21 -23.16
CA ILE A 5 12.74 1.59 -22.68
C ILE A 5 13.18 1.70 -21.20
N ASP A 6 12.85 0.70 -20.39
CA ASP A 6 13.21 0.66 -18.97
C ASP A 6 14.73 0.56 -18.77
N GLU A 7 15.41 -0.25 -19.59
CA GLU A 7 16.89 -0.35 -19.59
C GLU A 7 17.53 0.94 -20.09
N PHE A 8 16.93 1.56 -21.13
CA PHE A 8 17.38 2.85 -21.63
C PHE A 8 17.27 3.94 -20.57
N MET A 9 16.11 4.05 -19.91
CA MET A 9 15.89 5.05 -18.87
C MET A 9 16.81 4.80 -17.66
N TYR A 10 17.03 3.55 -17.28
CA TYR A 10 17.96 3.21 -16.21
C TYR A 10 19.40 3.62 -16.54
N ALA A 11 19.83 3.45 -17.79
CA ALA A 11 21.14 3.89 -18.26
C ALA A 11 21.23 5.43 -18.33
N VAL A 12 20.16 6.12 -18.75
CA VAL A 12 20.08 7.60 -18.78
C VAL A 12 20.21 8.20 -17.38
N HIS A 13 19.75 7.49 -16.36
CA HIS A 13 19.87 7.87 -14.95
C HIS A 13 21.14 7.31 -14.28
N ASP A 14 22.21 7.08 -15.06
CA ASP A 14 23.49 6.56 -14.55
C ASP A 14 23.33 5.30 -13.68
N PHE A 15 22.40 4.41 -14.05
CA PHE A 15 22.06 3.19 -13.33
C PHE A 15 21.54 3.40 -11.91
N HIS A 16 20.96 4.59 -11.64
CA HIS A 16 20.26 4.88 -10.38
C HIS A 16 18.75 4.75 -10.55
N ARG A 17 18.06 4.51 -9.45
CA ARG A 17 16.60 4.53 -9.40
C ARG A 17 16.10 5.97 -9.54
N ASP A 18 14.88 6.13 -10.03
CA ASP A 18 14.23 7.44 -9.96
C ASP A 18 14.08 7.92 -8.50
N GLU A 19 14.00 9.23 -8.31
CA GLU A 19 13.99 9.90 -7.00
C GLU A 19 12.92 9.35 -6.05
N LEU A 20 11.72 9.05 -6.55
CA LEU A 20 10.64 8.50 -5.72
C LEU A 20 10.94 7.06 -5.26
N ASN A 21 11.43 6.20 -6.14
CA ASN A 21 11.77 4.83 -5.76
C ASN A 21 12.93 4.77 -4.77
N GLU A 22 13.88 5.68 -4.88
CA GLU A 22 14.96 5.81 -3.90
C GLU A 22 14.43 6.29 -2.54
N LEU A 23 13.58 7.32 -2.54
CA LEU A 23 12.89 7.80 -1.34
C LEU A 23 12.10 6.68 -0.66
N LEU A 24 11.27 5.94 -1.41
CA LEU A 24 10.48 4.83 -0.89
C LEU A 24 11.35 3.67 -0.37
N ALA A 25 12.52 3.44 -0.95
CA ALA A 25 13.47 2.44 -0.45
C ALA A 25 14.04 2.87 0.91
N GLN A 26 14.39 4.14 1.07
CA GLN A 26 14.87 4.71 2.33
C GLN A 26 13.77 4.70 3.40
N VAL A 27 12.55 5.11 3.06
CA VAL A 27 11.37 5.05 3.94
C VAL A 27 11.14 3.61 4.42
N ARG A 28 11.12 2.62 3.51
CA ARG A 28 10.98 1.20 3.86
C ARG A 28 12.08 0.72 4.81
N LYS A 29 13.31 1.13 4.56
CA LYS A 29 14.44 0.78 5.44
C LYS A 29 14.19 1.31 6.85
N CYS A 30 13.86 2.60 7.00
CA CYS A 30 13.58 3.22 8.30
C CYS A 30 12.40 2.52 9.01
N VAL A 31 11.31 2.22 8.31
CA VAL A 31 10.16 1.51 8.89
C VAL A 31 10.55 0.09 9.35
N THR A 32 11.29 -0.66 8.52
CA THR A 32 11.71 -2.04 8.85
C THR A 32 12.65 -2.10 10.06
N THR A 33 13.56 -1.12 10.17
CA THR A 33 14.53 -1.04 11.27
C THR A 33 14.03 -0.23 12.48
N ARG A 34 12.82 0.36 12.38
CA ARG A 34 12.26 1.33 13.34
C ARG A 34 13.19 2.52 13.62
N ASP A 35 13.88 2.99 12.58
CA ASP A 35 14.80 4.13 12.66
C ASP A 35 14.06 5.46 12.52
N ILE A 36 13.53 5.95 13.65
CA ILE A 36 12.80 7.23 13.72
C ILE A 36 13.73 8.40 13.35
N GLU A 37 14.98 8.38 13.85
CA GLU A 37 15.92 9.47 13.57
C GLU A 37 16.38 9.48 12.10
N GLY A 38 16.51 8.33 11.47
CA GLY A 38 16.73 8.22 10.05
C GLY A 38 15.56 8.81 9.24
N MET A 39 14.33 8.54 9.66
CA MET A 39 13.14 9.10 9.02
C MET A 39 13.03 10.62 9.21
N LYS A 40 13.42 11.17 10.38
CA LYS A 40 13.49 12.62 10.60
C LYS A 40 14.51 13.29 9.69
N ARG A 41 15.72 12.70 9.55
CA ARG A 41 16.73 13.20 8.61
C ARG A 41 16.21 13.20 7.17
N LEU A 42 15.49 12.16 6.79
CA LEU A 42 14.86 12.07 5.47
C LEU A 42 13.83 13.19 5.25
N LEU A 43 13.00 13.48 6.26
CA LEU A 43 12.04 14.59 6.21
C LEU A 43 12.75 15.93 6.01
N ILE A 44 13.81 16.22 6.79
CA ILE A 44 14.58 17.45 6.66
C ILE A 44 15.16 17.57 5.25
N SER A 45 15.77 16.51 4.73
CA SER A 45 16.32 16.49 3.37
C SER A 45 15.26 16.77 2.29
N GLN A 46 14.03 16.26 2.44
CA GLN A 46 12.94 16.58 1.51
C GLN A 46 12.54 18.07 1.62
N MET A 47 12.43 18.62 2.81
CA MET A 47 12.07 20.05 3.01
C MET A 47 13.14 21.01 2.45
N GLU A 48 14.43 20.67 2.56
CA GLU A 48 15.53 21.50 2.03
C GLU A 48 15.58 21.51 0.48
N ASN A 49 15.03 20.51 -0.17
CA ASN A 49 15.03 20.36 -1.62
C ASN A 49 13.78 20.94 -2.31
N GLU A 50 12.84 21.53 -1.57
CA GLU A 50 11.56 22.06 -2.10
C GLU A 50 11.70 23.09 -3.24
N GLY A 51 12.87 23.68 -3.47
CA GLY A 51 13.08 24.71 -4.49
C GLY A 51 13.32 24.21 -5.93
N LYS A 52 13.50 22.91 -6.19
CA LYS A 52 13.95 22.42 -7.51
C LYS A 52 12.85 21.79 -8.38
N ARG A 53 11.80 21.23 -7.79
CA ARG A 53 10.61 20.67 -8.45
C ARG A 53 9.42 20.77 -7.49
N GLU A 54 9.01 21.97 -7.14
CA GLU A 54 8.09 22.31 -6.03
C GLU A 54 6.96 21.30 -5.78
N LYS A 55 6.23 20.93 -6.84
CA LYS A 55 5.02 20.09 -6.70
C LYS A 55 5.30 18.66 -6.22
N PHE A 56 6.27 17.98 -6.80
CA PHE A 56 6.59 16.60 -6.44
C PHE A 56 7.30 16.51 -5.08
N HIS A 57 8.19 17.46 -4.79
CA HIS A 57 8.87 17.51 -3.50
C HIS A 57 7.89 17.76 -2.36
N HIS A 58 6.89 18.61 -2.56
CA HIS A 58 5.84 18.85 -1.57
C HIS A 58 5.05 17.56 -1.28
N ILE A 59 4.58 16.85 -2.30
CA ILE A 59 3.88 15.58 -2.13
C ILE A 59 4.76 14.49 -1.50
N ASN A 60 6.03 14.42 -1.88
CA ASN A 60 7.00 13.52 -1.26
C ASN A 60 7.23 13.86 0.23
N THR A 61 7.29 15.14 0.58
CA THR A 61 7.39 15.61 1.97
C THR A 61 6.17 15.17 2.78
N ILE A 62 4.96 15.30 2.24
CA ILE A 62 3.72 14.82 2.88
C ILE A 62 3.78 13.30 3.10
N LEU A 63 4.22 12.53 2.10
CA LEU A 63 4.40 11.09 2.25
C LEU A 63 5.34 10.73 3.40
N VAL A 64 6.50 11.41 3.51
CA VAL A 64 7.46 11.17 4.60
C VAL A 64 6.87 11.55 5.96
N LYS A 65 6.15 12.68 6.06
CA LYS A 65 5.43 13.09 7.29
C LYS A 65 4.46 12.01 7.75
N ILE A 66 3.65 11.45 6.83
CA ILE A 66 2.68 10.38 7.12
C ILE A 66 3.41 9.16 7.67
N ARG A 67 4.47 8.68 7.00
CA ARG A 67 5.20 7.50 7.42
C ARG A 67 6.00 7.71 8.72
N LEU A 68 6.49 8.92 8.96
CA LEU A 68 7.14 9.26 10.23
C LEU A 68 6.12 9.27 11.39
N GLN A 69 4.93 9.81 11.18
CA GLN A 69 3.85 9.77 12.18
C GLN A 69 3.45 8.32 12.51
N ASP A 70 3.30 7.45 11.51
CA ASP A 70 2.98 6.03 11.73
C ASP A 70 4.08 5.32 12.54
N LEU A 71 5.34 5.67 12.30
CA LEU A 71 6.48 5.04 12.94
C LEU A 71 6.70 5.51 14.38
N SER A 72 6.54 6.82 14.64
CA SER A 72 6.83 7.46 15.94
C SER A 72 5.61 7.56 16.85
N GLY A 73 4.39 7.62 16.30
CA GLY A 73 3.17 7.94 17.01
C GLY A 73 3.01 9.44 17.32
N GLU A 74 3.98 10.28 16.92
CA GLU A 74 3.93 11.74 17.07
C GLU A 74 3.27 12.39 15.85
N LYS A 75 2.66 13.57 16.00
CA LYS A 75 1.97 14.27 14.91
C LYS A 75 2.96 15.04 14.02
N TYR A 76 3.02 14.69 12.74
CA TYR A 76 3.88 15.32 11.73
C TYR A 76 3.13 15.92 10.55
N TYR A 77 1.98 15.38 10.17
CA TYR A 77 1.13 15.95 9.13
C TYR A 77 -0.15 16.57 9.73
N ASN A 78 -0.78 17.46 8.99
CA ASN A 78 -2.01 18.15 9.37
C ASN A 78 -3.09 18.02 8.28
N GLU A 79 -4.25 18.66 8.47
CA GLU A 79 -5.34 18.63 7.49
C GLU A 79 -4.97 19.29 6.16
N THR A 80 -4.19 20.37 6.18
CA THR A 80 -3.72 21.03 4.96
C THR A 80 -2.83 20.11 4.13
N ASP A 81 -1.93 19.33 4.76
CA ASP A 81 -1.13 18.34 4.05
C ASP A 81 -2.02 17.29 3.34
N LEU A 82 -3.13 16.87 3.98
CA LEU A 82 -4.07 15.92 3.38
C LEU A 82 -4.93 16.55 2.28
N ASP A 83 -5.30 17.82 2.41
CA ASP A 83 -6.02 18.55 1.38
C ASP A 83 -5.12 18.74 0.16
N ASP A 84 -3.86 19.17 0.33
CA ASP A 84 -2.88 19.30 -0.76
C ASP A 84 -2.64 17.98 -1.50
N LEU A 85 -2.49 16.87 -0.76
CA LEU A 85 -2.37 15.53 -1.33
C LEU A 85 -3.61 15.15 -2.15
N THR A 86 -4.79 15.41 -1.60
CA THR A 86 -6.07 15.10 -2.21
C THR A 86 -6.28 15.94 -3.48
N ASP A 87 -6.03 17.24 -3.42
CA ASP A 87 -6.13 18.16 -4.54
C ASP A 87 -5.15 17.80 -5.66
N TYR A 88 -3.92 17.38 -5.30
CA TYR A 88 -2.97 16.86 -6.26
C TYR A 88 -3.53 15.64 -7.00
N LEU A 89 -4.00 14.62 -6.28
CA LEU A 89 -4.50 13.38 -6.88
C LEU A 89 -5.78 13.60 -7.71
N PHE A 90 -6.65 14.53 -7.31
CA PHE A 90 -7.82 14.91 -8.12
C PHE A 90 -7.44 15.73 -9.34
N GLY A 91 -6.41 16.58 -9.24
CA GLY A 91 -5.98 17.48 -10.31
C GLY A 91 -5.26 16.79 -11.48
N VAL A 92 -4.74 15.56 -11.29
CA VAL A 92 -4.03 14.82 -12.34
C VAL A 92 -5.01 14.07 -13.23
N GLU A 93 -4.98 14.32 -14.54
CA GLU A 93 -5.90 13.73 -15.53
C GLU A 93 -5.63 12.24 -15.74
N TYR A 94 -4.36 11.86 -15.87
CA TYR A 94 -3.91 10.48 -16.09
C TYR A 94 -2.96 10.04 -14.97
N TRP A 95 -3.29 8.93 -14.31
CA TRP A 95 -2.47 8.38 -13.25
C TRP A 95 -1.43 7.42 -13.81
N GLY A 96 -0.19 7.88 -13.79
CA GLY A 96 0.99 7.07 -14.09
C GLY A 96 1.55 6.38 -12.84
N TYR A 97 2.78 5.94 -12.96
CA TYR A 97 3.50 5.24 -11.89
C TYR A 97 3.61 6.04 -10.60
N TYR A 98 3.88 7.35 -10.70
CA TYR A 98 4.05 8.22 -9.55
C TYR A 98 2.76 8.33 -8.72
N GLU A 99 1.64 8.66 -9.35
CA GLU A 99 0.35 8.83 -8.67
C GLU A 99 -0.13 7.53 -8.03
N LEU A 100 0.07 6.41 -8.72
CA LEU A 100 -0.25 5.08 -8.18
C LEU A 100 0.56 4.77 -6.92
N LEU A 101 1.87 5.07 -6.91
CA LEU A 101 2.71 4.88 -5.74
C LEU A 101 2.33 5.80 -4.59
N ILE A 102 2.10 7.09 -4.86
CA ILE A 102 1.68 8.06 -3.82
C ILE A 102 0.36 7.59 -3.21
N PHE A 103 -0.65 7.32 -4.02
CA PHE A 103 -1.95 6.89 -3.52
C PHE A 103 -1.86 5.59 -2.71
N MET A 104 -1.13 4.59 -3.21
CA MET A 104 -0.93 3.32 -2.51
C MET A 104 -0.28 3.50 -1.12
N ASN A 105 0.62 4.46 -0.99
CA ASN A 105 1.34 4.72 0.25
C ASN A 105 0.63 5.72 1.18
N THR A 106 -0.53 6.25 0.83
CA THR A 106 -1.25 7.26 1.63
C THR A 106 -2.73 6.95 1.83
N LEU A 107 -3.23 5.85 1.26
CA LEU A 107 -4.65 5.49 1.30
C LEU A 107 -5.22 5.28 2.71
N ASP A 108 -4.40 4.91 3.67
CA ASP A 108 -4.77 4.60 5.05
C ASP A 108 -5.11 5.85 5.89
N VAL A 109 -4.56 7.01 5.52
CA VAL A 109 -4.80 8.29 6.20
C VAL A 109 -5.94 9.11 5.60
N LEU A 110 -6.39 8.76 4.39
CA LEU A 110 -7.50 9.45 3.73
C LEU A 110 -8.85 9.16 4.40
N LYS A 111 -9.73 10.14 4.42
CA LYS A 111 -11.13 9.93 4.80
C LYS A 111 -11.77 8.89 3.86
N HIS A 112 -12.64 8.04 4.40
CA HIS A 112 -13.16 6.89 3.65
C HIS A 112 -13.88 7.26 2.34
N ASP A 113 -14.67 8.32 2.35
CA ASP A 113 -15.36 8.83 1.17
C ASP A 113 -14.40 9.36 0.10
N VAL A 114 -13.37 10.13 0.50
CA VAL A 114 -12.30 10.60 -0.38
C VAL A 114 -11.54 9.42 -0.98
N PHE A 115 -11.13 8.47 -0.12
CA PHE A 115 -10.48 7.23 -0.56
C PHE A 115 -11.32 6.48 -1.62
N MET A 116 -12.63 6.33 -1.39
CA MET A 116 -13.51 5.61 -2.32
C MET A 116 -13.64 6.32 -3.67
N VAL A 117 -13.71 7.66 -3.67
CA VAL A 117 -13.77 8.43 -4.92
C VAL A 117 -12.44 8.30 -5.67
N LEU A 118 -11.30 8.52 -5.02
CA LEU A 118 -9.97 8.38 -5.63
C LEU A 118 -9.71 6.97 -6.15
N ALA A 119 -10.11 5.94 -5.42
CA ALA A 119 -9.94 4.55 -5.85
C ALA A 119 -10.77 4.19 -7.09
N ARG A 120 -11.96 4.79 -7.24
CA ARG A 120 -12.77 4.68 -8.47
C ARG A 120 -12.15 5.44 -9.64
N GLU A 121 -11.70 6.66 -9.39
CA GLU A 121 -11.02 7.49 -10.39
C GLU A 121 -9.70 6.85 -10.84
N MET A 122 -8.93 6.27 -9.94
CA MET A 122 -7.70 5.56 -10.26
C MET A 122 -7.91 4.51 -11.35
N SER A 123 -8.93 3.67 -11.20
CA SER A 123 -9.23 2.62 -12.20
C SER A 123 -9.49 3.20 -13.59
N ARG A 124 -10.15 4.37 -13.67
CA ARG A 124 -10.45 5.06 -14.93
C ARG A 124 -9.23 5.80 -15.50
N ARG A 125 -8.49 6.51 -14.63
CA ARG A 125 -7.37 7.37 -15.05
C ARG A 125 -6.09 6.62 -15.36
N SER A 126 -5.95 5.38 -14.87
CA SER A 126 -4.79 4.52 -15.15
C SER A 126 -5.01 3.57 -16.35
N ASP A 127 -6.14 3.63 -17.02
CA ASP A 127 -6.53 2.69 -18.08
C ASP A 127 -5.52 2.65 -19.24
N PHE A 128 -4.93 3.79 -19.58
CA PHE A 128 -3.89 3.89 -20.61
C PHE A 128 -2.58 3.18 -20.24
N TYR A 129 -2.34 3.00 -18.96
CA TYR A 129 -1.07 2.46 -18.45
C TYR A 129 -1.18 1.03 -17.89
N LYS A 130 -2.38 0.44 -17.89
CA LYS A 130 -2.61 -0.90 -17.34
C LYS A 130 -1.89 -2.02 -18.11
N GLU A 131 -1.57 -1.80 -19.39
CA GLU A 131 -0.80 -2.74 -20.20
C GLU A 131 0.69 -2.77 -19.82
N ILE A 132 1.17 -1.72 -19.13
CA ILE A 132 2.53 -1.68 -18.60
C ILE A 132 2.59 -2.59 -17.37
N PRO A 133 3.43 -3.65 -17.35
CA PRO A 133 3.43 -4.67 -16.30
C PRO A 133 3.61 -4.11 -14.87
N ILE A 134 4.47 -3.10 -14.72
CA ILE A 134 4.72 -2.47 -13.41
C ILE A 134 3.48 -1.71 -12.90
N ASN A 135 2.80 -0.95 -13.77
CA ASN A 135 1.60 -0.20 -13.42
C ASN A 135 0.43 -1.16 -13.12
N ARG A 136 0.27 -2.22 -13.92
CA ARG A 136 -0.74 -3.26 -13.67
C ARG A 136 -0.55 -3.90 -12.30
N ARG A 137 0.68 -4.23 -11.92
CA ARG A 137 0.99 -4.78 -10.59
C ARG A 137 0.67 -3.78 -9.47
N LEU A 138 0.97 -2.49 -9.65
CA LEU A 138 0.61 -1.45 -8.68
C LEU A 138 -0.90 -1.32 -8.51
N ILE A 139 -1.64 -1.28 -9.63
CA ILE A 139 -3.12 -1.23 -9.62
C ILE A 139 -3.68 -2.45 -8.88
N SER A 140 -3.17 -3.64 -9.16
CA SER A 140 -3.59 -4.88 -8.48
C SER A 140 -3.35 -4.82 -6.99
N THR A 141 -2.15 -4.40 -6.59
CA THR A 141 -1.76 -4.27 -5.17
C THR A 141 -2.63 -3.23 -4.46
N MET A 142 -2.89 -2.09 -5.10
CA MET A 142 -3.75 -1.06 -4.54
C MET A 142 -5.19 -1.56 -4.36
N LEU A 143 -5.77 -2.23 -5.37
CA LEU A 143 -7.10 -2.82 -5.26
C LEU A 143 -7.19 -3.88 -4.16
N LEU A 144 -6.15 -4.69 -3.97
CA LEU A 144 -6.06 -5.66 -2.87
C LEU A 144 -6.02 -4.97 -1.51
N ASN A 145 -5.19 -3.94 -1.36
CA ASN A 145 -5.10 -3.15 -0.12
C ASN A 145 -6.44 -2.46 0.19
N ALA A 146 -7.08 -1.86 -0.83
CA ALA A 146 -8.39 -1.24 -0.71
C ALA A 146 -9.47 -2.26 -0.29
N TYR A 147 -9.47 -3.44 -0.88
CA TYR A 147 -10.38 -4.54 -0.54
C TYR A 147 -10.22 -4.95 0.93
N ILE A 148 -8.99 -5.21 1.37
CA ILE A 148 -8.69 -5.58 2.77
C ILE A 148 -9.09 -4.45 3.72
N THR A 149 -8.74 -3.20 3.43
CA THR A 149 -9.09 -2.03 4.25
C THR A 149 -10.61 -1.88 4.41
N CYS A 150 -11.37 -2.05 3.34
CA CYS A 150 -12.84 -2.00 3.41
C CYS A 150 -13.42 -3.14 4.28
N ILE A 151 -12.83 -4.34 4.22
CA ILE A 151 -13.24 -5.48 5.06
C ILE A 151 -12.95 -5.17 6.53
N GLU A 152 -11.75 -4.69 6.86
CA GLU A 152 -11.33 -4.33 8.23
C GLU A 152 -12.22 -3.24 8.83
N LYS A 153 -12.57 -2.23 8.03
CA LYS A 153 -13.50 -1.15 8.39
C LYS A 153 -14.99 -1.59 8.36
N LYS A 154 -15.29 -2.87 8.08
CA LYS A 154 -16.64 -3.45 7.92
C LYS A 154 -17.49 -2.74 6.86
N LYS A 155 -16.88 -2.12 5.87
CA LYS A 155 -17.52 -1.48 4.73
C LYS A 155 -17.74 -2.51 3.60
N PHE A 156 -18.62 -3.49 3.88
CA PHE A 156 -18.77 -4.68 3.03
C PHE A 156 -19.28 -4.40 1.62
N MET A 157 -20.08 -3.34 1.42
CA MET A 157 -20.53 -2.97 0.07
C MET A 157 -19.38 -2.43 -0.80
N ASP A 158 -18.52 -1.60 -0.20
CA ASP A 158 -17.33 -1.08 -0.86
C ASP A 158 -16.31 -2.21 -1.10
N ALA A 159 -16.19 -3.15 -0.15
CA ALA A 159 -15.38 -4.35 -0.35
C ALA A 159 -15.85 -5.15 -1.59
N LEU A 160 -17.14 -5.37 -1.77
CA LEU A 160 -17.68 -6.06 -2.95
C LEU A 160 -17.39 -5.32 -4.27
N TYR A 161 -17.35 -3.98 -4.25
CA TYR A 161 -16.93 -3.20 -5.41
C TYR A 161 -15.49 -3.58 -5.80
N PHE A 162 -14.54 -3.56 -4.84
CA PHE A 162 -13.15 -3.92 -5.10
C PHE A 162 -12.98 -5.39 -5.48
N GLU A 163 -13.74 -6.30 -4.88
CA GLU A 163 -13.73 -7.71 -5.28
C GLU A 163 -14.11 -7.89 -6.76
N LYS A 164 -15.12 -7.13 -7.22
CA LYS A 164 -15.54 -7.14 -8.63
C LYS A 164 -14.44 -6.61 -9.54
N GLN A 165 -13.81 -5.48 -9.18
CA GLN A 165 -12.70 -4.91 -9.94
C GLN A 165 -11.53 -5.91 -10.01
N LEU A 166 -11.16 -6.49 -8.87
CA LEU A 166 -10.13 -7.52 -8.78
C LEU A 166 -10.43 -8.73 -9.67
N LYS A 167 -11.61 -9.22 -9.79
CA LYS A 167 -11.99 -10.32 -10.70
C LYS A 167 -11.91 -9.93 -12.18
N GLN A 168 -12.05 -8.66 -12.51
CA GLN A 168 -11.96 -8.16 -13.89
C GLN A 168 -10.53 -7.81 -14.31
N CYS A 169 -9.69 -7.49 -13.34
CA CYS A 169 -8.34 -6.98 -13.57
C CYS A 169 -7.39 -8.08 -13.96
N PHE A 170 -7.71 -9.35 -14.36
CA PHE A 170 -6.71 -10.00 -14.42
C PHE A 170 -5.84 -10.99 -14.15
N PHE A 171 -5.36 -11.10 -13.33
CA PHE A 171 -4.29 -11.94 -12.84
C PHE A 171 -3.77 -12.91 -13.92
N ILE A 172 -2.70 -12.51 -14.58
CA ILE A 172 -1.94 -13.42 -15.42
C ILE A 172 -1.66 -14.65 -14.54
N GLU A 173 -1.72 -15.84 -15.09
CA GLU A 173 -1.58 -17.09 -14.32
C GLU A 173 -0.30 -17.12 -13.46
N THR A 174 0.75 -16.46 -13.91
CA THR A 174 2.04 -16.34 -13.21
C THR A 174 2.05 -15.37 -12.02
N GLU A 175 1.01 -14.53 -11.83
CA GLU A 175 0.89 -13.62 -10.70
C GLU A 175 0.36 -14.35 -9.45
N ILE A 176 1.13 -15.34 -8.99
CA ILE A 176 0.75 -16.23 -7.88
C ILE A 176 0.59 -15.47 -6.57
N TYR A 177 1.42 -14.46 -6.33
CA TYR A 177 1.35 -13.65 -5.12
C TYR A 177 0.01 -12.93 -5.01
N GLU A 178 -0.38 -12.18 -6.02
CA GLU A 178 -1.61 -11.40 -6.07
C GLU A 178 -2.85 -12.31 -5.94
N ARG A 179 -2.84 -13.45 -6.60
CA ARG A 179 -3.89 -14.48 -6.50
C ARG A 179 -4.00 -15.03 -5.07
N LEU A 180 -2.87 -15.30 -4.43
CA LEU A 180 -2.83 -15.83 -3.08
C LEU A 180 -3.34 -14.82 -2.05
N ILE A 181 -2.96 -13.54 -2.21
CA ILE A 181 -3.45 -12.47 -1.34
C ILE A 181 -4.94 -12.20 -1.59
N PHE A 182 -5.40 -12.28 -2.84
CA PHE A 182 -6.82 -12.17 -3.13
C PHE A 182 -7.63 -13.29 -2.48
N LEU A 183 -7.15 -14.52 -2.54
CA LEU A 183 -7.78 -15.67 -1.87
C LEU A 183 -7.81 -15.47 -0.34
N TYR A 184 -6.72 -14.96 0.24
CA TYR A 184 -6.66 -14.59 1.65
C TYR A 184 -7.73 -13.54 1.99
N ALA A 185 -7.83 -12.45 1.21
CA ALA A 185 -8.78 -11.37 1.42
C ALA A 185 -10.25 -11.81 1.24
N GLN A 186 -10.55 -12.71 0.30
CA GLN A 186 -11.89 -13.29 0.15
C GLN A 186 -12.29 -14.11 1.38
N ASN A 187 -11.36 -14.85 1.97
CA ASN A 187 -11.63 -15.60 3.20
C ASN A 187 -11.73 -14.67 4.41
N LEU A 188 -10.93 -13.58 4.46
CA LEU A 188 -11.09 -12.52 5.46
C LEU A 188 -12.50 -11.93 5.41
N TYR A 189 -13.01 -11.61 4.21
CA TYR A 189 -14.38 -11.11 4.01
C TYR A 189 -15.42 -12.11 4.54
N ARG A 190 -15.31 -13.39 4.20
CA ARG A 190 -16.24 -14.46 4.67
C ARG A 190 -16.22 -14.58 6.18
N TYR A 191 -15.05 -14.48 6.80
CA TYR A 191 -14.91 -14.51 8.25
C TYR A 191 -15.54 -13.28 8.91
N GLN A 192 -15.17 -12.08 8.48
CA GLN A 192 -15.62 -10.82 9.08
C GLN A 192 -17.13 -10.58 8.90
N LYS A 193 -17.68 -10.98 7.75
CA LYS A 193 -19.11 -10.78 7.47
C LYS A 193 -20.00 -11.84 8.10
N ASN A 194 -19.61 -13.12 8.04
CA ASN A 194 -20.50 -14.25 8.36
C ASN A 194 -20.00 -15.09 9.54
N GLY A 195 -18.88 -14.77 10.16
CA GLY A 195 -18.28 -15.57 11.23
C GLY A 195 -17.76 -16.96 10.76
N ASN A 196 -17.51 -17.15 9.47
CA ASN A 196 -17.17 -18.46 8.92
C ASN A 196 -15.79 -18.92 9.39
N LYS A 197 -15.75 -19.89 10.31
CA LYS A 197 -14.51 -20.41 10.91
C LYS A 197 -13.66 -21.21 9.90
N ILE A 198 -14.24 -21.79 8.85
CA ILE A 198 -13.50 -22.50 7.79
C ILE A 198 -12.59 -21.48 7.05
N ALA A 199 -13.03 -20.24 6.90
CA ALA A 199 -12.24 -19.20 6.27
C ALA A 199 -10.90 -18.93 6.99
N ILE A 200 -10.83 -19.14 8.31
CA ILE A 200 -9.58 -19.03 9.08
C ILE A 200 -8.56 -20.09 8.62
N ILE A 201 -9.03 -21.31 8.37
CA ILE A 201 -8.17 -22.40 7.89
C ILE A 201 -7.61 -22.05 6.50
N GLU A 202 -8.46 -21.53 5.62
CA GLU A 202 -8.04 -21.13 4.27
C GLU A 202 -7.05 -19.94 4.30
N MET A 203 -7.25 -18.95 5.17
CA MET A 203 -6.28 -17.88 5.38
C MET A 203 -4.92 -18.42 5.87
N LYS A 204 -4.92 -19.36 6.81
CA LYS A 204 -3.69 -20.02 7.29
C LYS A 204 -2.98 -20.80 6.17
N LYS A 205 -3.72 -21.46 5.27
CA LYS A 205 -3.14 -22.12 4.08
C LYS A 205 -2.46 -21.11 3.16
N CYS A 206 -3.08 -19.95 2.91
CA CYS A 206 -2.45 -18.89 2.10
C CYS A 206 -1.12 -18.44 2.74
N ILE A 207 -1.10 -18.20 4.04
CA ILE A 207 0.12 -17.84 4.80
C ILE A 207 1.17 -18.96 4.71
N GLY A 208 0.74 -20.20 4.85
CA GLY A 208 1.60 -21.38 4.71
C GLY A 208 2.25 -21.49 3.32
N ALA A 209 1.51 -21.17 2.26
CA ALA A 209 2.02 -21.15 0.89
C ALA A 209 3.07 -20.03 0.69
N ILE A 210 2.86 -18.84 1.24
CA ILE A 210 3.84 -17.74 1.25
C ILE A 210 5.14 -18.19 1.95
N LYS A 211 5.00 -18.87 3.08
CA LYS A 211 6.13 -19.37 3.87
C LYS A 211 6.89 -20.48 3.14
N LEU A 212 6.15 -21.40 2.51
CA LEU A 212 6.72 -22.48 1.71
C LEU A 212 7.53 -21.95 0.53
N ALA A 213 7.09 -20.82 -0.07
CA ALA A 213 7.81 -20.11 -1.12
C ALA A 213 9.06 -19.36 -0.61
N GLY A 214 9.43 -19.46 0.67
CA GLY A 214 10.59 -18.79 1.27
C GLY A 214 10.38 -17.34 1.67
N SER A 215 9.18 -16.75 1.44
CA SER A 215 8.87 -15.35 1.75
C SER A 215 8.53 -15.16 3.24
N ASN A 216 9.47 -15.49 4.13
CA ASN A 216 9.24 -15.54 5.58
C ASN A 216 8.83 -14.21 6.20
N HIS A 217 9.38 -13.09 5.72
CA HIS A 217 9.01 -11.75 6.20
C HIS A 217 7.55 -11.43 5.88
N LEU A 218 7.14 -11.70 4.65
CA LEU A 218 5.78 -11.50 4.20
C LEU A 218 4.78 -12.40 4.93
N ALA A 219 5.14 -13.68 5.13
CA ALA A 219 4.33 -14.60 5.93
C ALA A 219 4.09 -14.05 7.35
N LYS A 220 5.13 -13.51 8.02
CA LYS A 220 5.00 -12.89 9.35
C LYS A 220 4.05 -11.69 9.36
N ILE A 221 4.04 -10.87 8.30
CA ILE A 221 3.09 -9.74 8.17
C ILE A 221 1.65 -10.28 8.18
N TYR A 222 1.35 -11.28 7.35
CA TYR A 222 -0.01 -11.85 7.29
C TYR A 222 -0.38 -12.68 8.53
N GLU A 223 0.59 -13.32 9.19
CA GLU A 223 0.38 -13.96 10.50
C GLU A 223 -0.02 -12.92 11.57
N GLY A 224 0.70 -11.80 11.65
CA GLY A 224 0.39 -10.68 12.55
C GLY A 224 -0.99 -10.09 12.25
N HIS A 225 -1.29 -9.85 10.97
CA HIS A 225 -2.61 -9.38 10.54
C HIS A 225 -3.73 -10.35 10.98
N LEU A 226 -3.56 -11.66 10.74
CA LEU A 226 -4.56 -12.65 11.13
C LEU A 226 -4.76 -12.70 12.65
N LYS A 227 -3.69 -12.64 13.45
CA LYS A 227 -3.77 -12.57 14.92
C LYS A 227 -4.56 -11.36 15.39
N LYS A 228 -4.30 -10.18 14.81
CA LYS A 228 -5.05 -8.95 15.09
C LYS A 228 -6.54 -9.13 14.78
N VAL A 229 -6.86 -9.69 13.63
CA VAL A 229 -8.26 -9.96 13.19
C VAL A 229 -8.97 -10.93 14.15
N LEU A 230 -8.26 -11.91 14.70
CA LEU A 230 -8.81 -12.89 15.65
C LEU A 230 -8.85 -12.36 17.09
N GLY A 231 -8.32 -11.17 17.38
CA GLY A 231 -8.24 -10.59 18.72
C GLY A 231 -7.25 -11.33 19.64
N GLU A 232 -6.27 -12.05 19.10
CA GLU A 232 -5.30 -12.82 19.86
C GLU A 232 -4.24 -11.93 20.48
N ASP A 233 -3.90 -10.77 19.89
CA ASP A 233 -2.93 -9.82 20.42
C ASP A 233 -3.42 -9.11 21.71
N SER A 234 -4.74 -8.93 21.88
CA SER A 234 -5.31 -8.32 23.09
C SER A 234 -5.29 -9.27 24.30
N ARG A 235 -5.29 -10.59 24.09
CA ARG A 235 -5.30 -11.57 25.19
C ARG A 235 -3.92 -11.76 25.81
N GLN A 236 -2.83 -11.55 25.07
CA GLN A 236 -1.47 -11.61 25.65
C GLN A 236 -1.12 -10.39 26.50
N ALA A 237 -1.68 -9.21 26.18
CA ALA A 237 -1.51 -8.00 26.99
C ALA A 237 -2.26 -8.07 28.33
N ASP A 238 -3.41 -8.77 28.37
CA ASP A 238 -4.22 -8.93 29.59
C ASP A 238 -3.70 -10.05 30.52
N MET A 239 -3.06 -11.09 29.97
CA MET A 239 -2.45 -12.14 30.78
C MET A 239 -1.12 -11.71 31.42
N GLY A 240 -0.42 -10.72 30.85
CA GLY A 240 0.80 -10.13 31.44
C GLY A 240 0.55 -9.14 32.58
N LYS A 241 -0.69 -8.77 32.86
CA LYS A 241 -1.07 -7.87 33.99
C LYS A 241 -1.67 -8.58 35.20
N LYS A 242 -1.63 -9.92 35.23
CA LYS A 242 -2.16 -10.73 36.33
C LYS A 242 -1.11 -11.56 37.08
N PHE A 243 0.15 -11.11 37.07
CA PHE A 243 1.17 -11.62 37.99
C PHE A 243 1.95 -10.47 38.60
#